data_46db65edcb7fe7dc60a93fcb58101a2c
#
_entry.id   46db65edcb7fe7dc60a93fcb58101a2c
#
_cell.length_a   1.000
_cell.length_b   1.000
_cell.length_c   1.000
_cell.angle_alpha   90.00
_cell.angle_beta   90.00
_cell.angle_gamma   90.00
#
_symmetry.space_group_name_H-M   'P 1'
#
loop_
_entity.id
_entity.type
_entity.pdbx_description
1 polymer ?
#
loop_
_entity_poly.entity_id
_entity_poly.type
_entity_poly.pdbx_seq_one_letter_code
_entity_poly.pdbx_strand_id
1 'polypeptide(L)'
;TVVVITGSNDLGRGNGEIHHEFSGKVVTSSVDENYIGAEVGSNNTAELTAFAEALRWCLKQGGEEEIVIKTDSQYAGNQATGKWKAKANRELVAHVQKLWKEVCELRKLSWEHVKAHSGHRWNERADHLAIRAATNDSPTSLSFWKPGQR
;
A
#
# COMPACT_ATOMS: atom_id res chain seq x y z
N THR A 1 0.74 5.25 -1.00
CA THR A 1 -0.62 5.48 -0.48
C THR A 1 -1.21 4.22 0.11
N VAL A 2 -1.88 4.33 1.24
CA VAL A 2 -2.55 3.23 1.91
C VAL A 2 -3.95 3.67 2.33
N VAL A 3 -4.94 2.82 2.05
CA VAL A 3 -6.31 3.00 2.52
C VAL A 3 -6.67 1.78 3.37
N VAL A 4 -6.98 1.98 4.62
CA VAL A 4 -7.32 0.92 5.57
C VAL A 4 -8.83 0.81 5.67
N ILE A 5 -9.36 -0.35 5.35
CA ILE A 5 -10.78 -0.62 5.32
C ILE A 5 -11.14 -1.62 6.42
N THR A 6 -12.19 -1.33 7.17
CA THR A 6 -12.78 -2.26 8.14
C THR A 6 -14.06 -2.86 7.57
N GLY A 7 -14.43 -4.03 8.07
CA GLY A 7 -15.59 -4.77 7.61
C GLY A 7 -15.32 -5.58 6.34
N SER A 8 -16.29 -6.39 5.97
CA SER A 8 -16.18 -7.22 4.76
C SER A 8 -16.32 -6.36 3.50
N ASN A 9 -15.37 -6.50 2.59
CA ASN A 9 -15.39 -5.76 1.34
C ASN A 9 -14.73 -6.57 0.22
N ASP A 10 -15.14 -7.80 0.07
CA ASP A 10 -14.50 -8.76 -0.84
C ASP A 10 -14.52 -8.32 -2.30
N LEU A 11 -15.53 -7.56 -2.69
CA LEU A 11 -15.69 -7.15 -4.07
C LEU A 11 -15.32 -5.68 -4.33
N GLY A 12 -14.83 -4.96 -3.31
CA GLY A 12 -14.50 -3.55 -3.46
C GLY A 12 -15.69 -2.65 -3.80
N ARG A 13 -16.88 -3.05 -3.44
CA ARG A 13 -18.13 -2.35 -3.78
C ARG A 13 -18.63 -1.40 -2.71
N GLY A 14 -17.78 -1.08 -1.74
CA GLY A 14 -18.12 -0.09 -0.72
C GLY A 14 -18.82 -0.63 0.52
N ASN A 15 -18.73 -1.94 0.76
CA ASN A 15 -19.34 -2.56 1.95
C ASN A 15 -18.55 -2.29 3.24
N GLY A 16 -17.29 -1.88 3.12
CA GLY A 16 -16.47 -1.50 4.25
C GLY A 16 -16.45 0.00 4.46
N GLU A 17 -15.83 0.41 5.55
CA GLU A 17 -15.62 1.82 5.88
C GLU A 17 -14.14 2.13 5.95
N ILE A 18 -13.75 3.34 5.54
CA ILE A 18 -12.37 3.78 5.71
C ILE A 18 -12.11 4.03 7.19
N HIS A 19 -11.23 3.23 7.76
CA HIS A 19 -10.74 3.39 9.12
C HIS A 19 -9.62 4.42 9.16
N HIS A 20 -8.72 4.39 8.18
CA HIS A 20 -7.59 5.30 8.10
C HIS A 20 -7.10 5.36 6.64
N GLU A 21 -6.60 6.51 6.23
CA GLU A 21 -5.92 6.66 4.96
C GLU A 21 -4.72 7.59 5.11
N PHE A 22 -3.64 7.27 4.43
CA PHE A 22 -2.45 8.11 4.43
C PHE A 22 -1.70 8.00 3.09
N SER A 23 -0.94 9.02 2.80
CA SER A 23 -0.17 9.13 1.57
C SER A 23 1.11 9.90 1.80
N GLY A 24 2.02 9.82 0.87
CA GLY A 24 3.28 10.52 0.90
C GLY A 24 4.05 10.29 -0.37
N LYS A 25 5.21 10.93 -0.46
CA LYS A 25 6.16 10.73 -1.55
C LYS A 25 7.16 9.65 -1.20
N VAL A 26 7.67 8.96 -2.21
CA VAL A 26 8.78 8.03 -2.04
C VAL A 26 10.00 8.81 -1.54
N VAL A 27 10.60 8.32 -0.46
CA VAL A 27 11.82 8.89 0.11
C VAL A 27 13.03 8.26 -0.58
N THR A 28 13.81 9.07 -1.28
CA THR A 28 14.97 8.61 -2.06
C THR A 28 16.32 9.04 -1.49
N SER A 29 16.32 9.91 -0.48
CA SER A 29 17.53 10.35 0.16
C SER A 29 17.94 9.41 1.28
N SER A 30 19.14 8.82 1.18
CA SER A 30 19.67 7.88 2.19
C SER A 30 19.94 8.51 3.56
N VAL A 31 19.95 9.83 3.64
CA VAL A 31 20.13 10.55 4.92
C VAL A 31 18.82 10.89 5.61
N ASP A 32 17.69 10.68 4.94
CA ASP A 32 16.36 10.88 5.52
C ASP A 32 16.04 9.73 6.48
N GLU A 33 15.50 10.04 7.65
CA GLU A 33 15.15 9.02 8.65
C GLU A 33 14.08 8.04 8.18
N ASN A 34 13.28 8.43 7.19
CA ASN A 34 12.23 7.61 6.61
C ASN A 34 12.69 6.82 5.37
N TYR A 35 13.98 6.88 5.04
CA TYR A 35 14.54 6.12 3.93
C TYR A 35 14.51 4.62 4.22
N ILE A 36 13.99 3.86 3.28
CA ILE A 36 13.88 2.40 3.39
C ILE A 36 14.50 1.64 2.22
N GLY A 37 15.28 2.33 1.40
CA GLY A 37 16.05 1.71 0.34
C GLY A 37 15.64 2.10 -1.09
N ALA A 38 14.69 3.00 -1.28
CA ALA A 38 14.32 3.46 -2.61
C ALA A 38 15.34 4.47 -3.14
N GLU A 39 16.12 4.08 -4.15
CA GLU A 39 17.11 4.96 -4.75
C GLU A 39 16.50 5.97 -5.72
N VAL A 40 15.37 5.64 -6.33
CA VAL A 40 14.66 6.49 -7.29
C VAL A 40 13.17 6.48 -7.02
N GLY A 41 12.49 7.54 -7.47
CA GLY A 41 11.03 7.60 -7.50
C GLY A 41 10.51 6.99 -8.79
N SER A 42 9.89 5.84 -8.71
CA SER A 42 9.28 5.15 -9.85
C SER A 42 7.96 4.52 -9.42
N ASN A 43 7.17 4.01 -10.37
CA ASN A 43 5.95 3.29 -10.05
C ASN A 43 6.24 2.08 -9.14
N ASN A 44 7.29 1.33 -9.43
CA ASN A 44 7.64 0.14 -8.64
C ASN A 44 8.11 0.50 -7.23
N THR A 45 8.93 1.54 -7.06
CA THR A 45 9.35 1.98 -5.73
C THR A 45 8.19 2.58 -4.94
N ALA A 46 7.26 3.26 -5.60
CA ALA A 46 6.06 3.78 -4.96
C ALA A 46 5.15 2.65 -4.46
N GLU A 47 4.95 1.61 -5.26
CA GLU A 47 4.14 0.46 -4.88
C GLU A 47 4.77 -0.33 -3.72
N LEU A 48 6.08 -0.57 -3.78
CA LEU A 48 6.81 -1.23 -2.69
C LEU A 48 6.78 -0.40 -1.41
N THR A 49 6.95 0.91 -1.51
CA THR A 49 6.89 1.81 -0.35
C THR A 49 5.49 1.79 0.28
N ALA A 50 4.44 1.83 -0.52
CA ALA A 50 3.06 1.73 -0.03
C ALA A 50 2.82 0.40 0.69
N PHE A 51 3.34 -0.68 0.14
CA PHE A 51 3.26 -2.01 0.75
C PHE A 51 3.96 -2.03 2.11
N ALA A 52 5.18 -1.47 2.18
CA ALA A 52 5.92 -1.33 3.44
C ALA A 52 5.16 -0.49 4.47
N GLU A 53 4.57 0.62 4.05
CA GLU A 53 3.80 1.48 4.94
C GLU A 53 2.54 0.80 5.48
N ALA A 54 1.88 -0.01 4.66
CA ALA A 54 0.76 -0.83 5.10
C ALA A 54 1.19 -1.83 6.18
N LEU A 55 2.32 -2.51 5.98
CA LEU A 55 2.87 -3.45 6.95
C LEU A 55 3.29 -2.76 8.25
N ARG A 56 3.92 -1.60 8.16
CA ARG A 56 4.30 -0.81 9.34
C ARG A 56 3.07 -0.38 10.13
N TRP A 57 2.02 0.02 9.45
CA TRP A 57 0.74 0.34 10.09
C TRP A 57 0.20 -0.87 10.86
N CYS A 58 0.22 -2.05 10.25
CA CYS A 58 -0.20 -3.29 10.91
C CYS A 58 0.59 -3.59 12.19
N LEU A 59 1.90 -3.38 12.17
CA LEU A 59 2.75 -3.58 13.35
C LEU A 59 2.42 -2.61 14.48
N LYS A 60 2.06 -1.38 14.16
CA LYS A 60 1.74 -0.35 15.16
C LYS A 60 0.37 -0.56 15.81
N GLN A 61 -0.59 -1.05 15.06
CA GLN A 61 -1.97 -1.16 15.54
C GLN A 61 -2.20 -2.33 16.50
N GLY A 62 -1.44 -3.40 16.35
CA GLY A 62 -1.71 -4.63 17.10
C GLY A 62 -3.03 -5.27 16.68
N GLY A 63 -3.53 -6.20 17.48
CA GLY A 63 -4.77 -6.91 17.21
C GLY A 63 -4.54 -8.30 16.60
N GLU A 64 -5.60 -9.07 16.47
CA GLU A 64 -5.54 -10.46 16.00
C GLU A 64 -6.32 -10.71 14.71
N GLU A 65 -7.01 -9.68 14.19
CA GLU A 65 -7.81 -9.82 12.97
C GLU A 65 -6.93 -10.16 11.77
N GLU A 66 -7.48 -10.94 10.86
CA GLU A 66 -6.85 -11.24 9.59
C GLU A 66 -6.66 -9.96 8.77
N ILE A 67 -5.49 -9.85 8.14
CA ILE A 67 -5.18 -8.75 7.24
C ILE A 67 -5.03 -9.29 5.83
N VAL A 68 -5.70 -8.62 4.88
CA VAL A 68 -5.53 -8.86 3.46
C VAL A 68 -5.07 -7.55 2.83
N ILE A 69 -3.87 -7.53 2.26
CA ILE A 69 -3.38 -6.38 1.49
C ILE A 69 -3.84 -6.54 0.05
N LYS A 70 -4.66 -5.60 -0.42
CA LYS A 70 -5.12 -5.58 -1.81
C LYS A 70 -4.34 -4.52 -2.57
N THR A 71 -3.75 -4.91 -3.68
CA THR A 71 -2.93 -4.04 -4.51
C THR A 71 -3.13 -4.36 -5.99
N ASP A 72 -3.04 -3.34 -6.85
CA ASP A 72 -3.03 -3.55 -8.29
C ASP A 72 -1.62 -3.85 -8.83
N SER A 73 -0.61 -3.84 -7.97
CA SER A 73 0.77 -4.16 -8.32
C SER A 73 1.12 -5.62 -8.02
N GLN A 74 1.13 -6.47 -9.03
CA GLN A 74 1.65 -7.83 -8.89
C GLN A 74 3.13 -7.83 -8.50
N TYR A 75 3.88 -6.86 -9.00
CA TYR A 75 5.28 -6.67 -8.65
C TYR A 75 5.47 -6.54 -7.14
N ALA A 76 4.73 -5.62 -6.51
CA ALA A 76 4.87 -5.38 -5.07
C ALA A 76 4.55 -6.61 -4.24
N GLY A 77 3.43 -7.27 -4.51
CA GLY A 77 3.03 -8.47 -3.77
C GLY A 77 3.99 -9.64 -3.95
N ASN A 78 4.44 -9.90 -5.16
CA ASN A 78 5.36 -11.00 -5.43
C ASN A 78 6.78 -10.71 -4.91
N GLN A 79 7.22 -9.47 -4.88
CA GLN A 79 8.49 -9.09 -4.28
C GLN A 79 8.43 -9.17 -2.75
N ALA A 80 7.36 -8.68 -2.14
CA ALA A 80 7.18 -8.67 -0.68
C ALA A 80 7.20 -10.08 -0.09
N THR A 81 6.60 -11.04 -0.78
CA THR A 81 6.54 -12.44 -0.32
C THR A 81 7.74 -13.27 -0.74
N GLY A 82 8.62 -12.74 -1.56
CA GLY A 82 9.79 -13.45 -2.08
C GLY A 82 9.45 -14.44 -3.21
N LYS A 83 8.24 -14.44 -3.74
CA LYS A 83 7.84 -15.30 -4.85
C LYS A 83 8.64 -14.98 -6.12
N TRP A 84 8.92 -13.70 -6.36
CA TRP A 84 9.79 -13.26 -7.43
C TRP A 84 11.15 -12.85 -6.87
N LYS A 85 12.22 -13.26 -7.56
CA LYS A 85 13.58 -12.87 -7.19
C LYS A 85 13.80 -11.39 -7.51
N ALA A 86 14.36 -10.64 -6.56
CA ALA A 86 14.66 -9.23 -6.76
C ALA A 86 15.84 -9.06 -7.73
N LYS A 87 15.60 -8.36 -8.84
CA LYS A 87 16.64 -7.98 -9.82
C LYS A 87 17.04 -6.51 -9.66
N ALA A 88 16.13 -5.69 -9.14
CA ALA A 88 16.30 -4.27 -8.86
C ALA A 88 15.66 -3.95 -7.53
N ASN A 89 15.92 -2.75 -6.99
CA ASN A 89 15.36 -2.29 -5.72
C ASN A 89 15.63 -3.26 -4.56
N ARG A 90 16.80 -3.91 -4.56
CA ARG A 90 17.09 -5.02 -3.64
C ARG A 90 17.01 -4.62 -2.17
N GLU A 91 17.52 -3.44 -1.81
CA GLU A 91 17.46 -2.94 -0.42
C GLU A 91 16.02 -2.71 0.01
N LEU A 92 15.22 -2.04 -0.84
CA LEU A 92 13.80 -1.79 -0.58
C LEU A 92 13.02 -3.11 -0.49
N VAL A 93 13.25 -4.04 -1.41
CA VAL A 93 12.60 -5.36 -1.40
C VAL A 93 12.95 -6.13 -0.12
N ALA A 94 14.22 -6.12 0.30
CA ALA A 94 14.64 -6.78 1.53
C ALA A 94 13.94 -6.20 2.75
N HIS A 95 13.79 -4.87 2.80
CA HIS A 95 13.08 -4.19 3.87
C HIS A 95 11.60 -4.60 3.92
N VAL A 96 10.93 -4.62 2.78
CA VAL A 96 9.52 -5.04 2.68
C VAL A 96 9.35 -6.50 3.08
N GLN A 97 10.24 -7.39 2.64
CA GLN A 97 10.22 -8.80 3.01
C GLN A 97 10.38 -9.00 4.52
N LYS A 98 11.24 -8.23 5.15
CA LYS A 98 11.42 -8.26 6.60
C LYS A 98 10.14 -7.88 7.33
N LEU A 99 9.51 -6.79 6.89
CA LEU A 99 8.23 -6.34 7.46
C LEU A 99 7.12 -7.38 7.25
N TRP A 100 7.05 -7.99 6.08
CA TRP A 100 6.08 -9.06 5.80
C TRP A 100 6.22 -10.20 6.81
N LYS A 101 7.43 -10.68 7.04
CA LYS A 101 7.70 -11.74 8.00
C LYS A 101 7.31 -11.34 9.41
N GLU A 102 7.64 -10.12 9.84
CA GLU A 102 7.30 -9.62 11.17
C GLU A 102 5.78 -9.59 11.39
N VAL A 103 5.01 -9.15 10.41
CA VAL A 103 3.54 -9.14 10.52
C VAL A 103 2.99 -10.56 10.52
N CYS A 104 3.52 -11.45 9.67
CA CYS A 104 3.09 -12.87 9.63
C CYS A 104 3.28 -13.59 10.97
N GLU A 105 4.27 -13.21 11.75
CA GLU A 105 4.50 -13.77 13.09
C GLU A 105 3.42 -13.37 14.09
N LEU A 106 2.74 -12.26 13.87
CA LEU A 106 1.78 -11.67 14.79
C LEU A 106 0.32 -11.88 14.36
N ARG A 107 0.07 -11.99 13.05
CA ARG A 107 -1.29 -12.00 12.50
C ARG A 107 -1.35 -12.85 11.24
N LYS A 108 -2.53 -13.37 10.93
CA LYS A 108 -2.79 -13.98 9.64
C LYS A 108 -2.76 -12.89 8.57
N LEU A 109 -1.83 -13.00 7.63
CA LEU A 109 -1.57 -12.02 6.59
C LEU A 109 -1.54 -12.68 5.22
N SER A 110 -2.22 -12.07 4.28
CA SER A 110 -2.17 -12.45 2.86
C SER A 110 -2.27 -11.20 1.99
N TRP A 111 -2.06 -11.37 0.69
CA TRP A 111 -2.30 -10.30 -0.25
C TRP A 111 -3.07 -10.82 -1.47
N GLU A 112 -3.81 -9.93 -2.10
CA GLU A 112 -4.59 -10.23 -3.30
C GLU A 112 -4.35 -9.16 -4.36
N HIS A 113 -4.23 -9.59 -5.60
CA HIS A 113 -4.18 -8.69 -6.73
C HIS A 113 -5.58 -8.16 -7.06
N VAL A 114 -5.69 -6.85 -7.25
CA VAL A 114 -6.88 -6.19 -7.78
C VAL A 114 -6.53 -5.59 -9.13
N LYS A 115 -7.41 -5.72 -10.10
CA LYS A 115 -7.19 -5.12 -11.42
C LYS A 115 -7.33 -3.60 -11.34
N ALA A 116 -6.31 -2.88 -11.80
CA ALA A 116 -6.35 -1.43 -11.85
C ALA A 116 -7.48 -0.92 -12.74
N HIS A 117 -8.09 0.19 -12.36
CA HIS A 117 -9.15 0.88 -13.11
C HIS A 117 -10.34 -0.01 -13.48
N SER A 118 -10.65 -0.97 -12.61
CA SER A 118 -11.76 -1.93 -12.83
C SER A 118 -12.98 -1.65 -11.96
N GLY A 119 -13.05 -0.48 -11.33
CA GLY A 119 -14.16 -0.08 -10.47
C GLY A 119 -14.06 -0.55 -9.03
N HIS A 120 -12.92 -1.07 -8.59
CA HIS A 120 -12.69 -1.38 -7.19
C HIS A 120 -12.60 -0.07 -6.39
N ARG A 121 -13.63 0.23 -5.60
CA ARG A 121 -13.81 1.52 -4.94
C ARG A 121 -12.57 1.97 -4.17
N TRP A 122 -12.01 1.12 -3.35
CA TRP A 122 -10.90 1.48 -2.46
C TRP A 122 -9.57 1.57 -3.18
N ASN A 123 -9.37 0.76 -4.24
CA ASN A 123 -8.21 0.91 -5.10
C ASN A 123 -8.25 2.24 -5.87
N GLU A 124 -9.43 2.65 -6.33
CA GLU A 124 -9.63 3.97 -6.95
C GLU A 124 -9.33 5.10 -5.95
N ARG A 125 -9.70 4.94 -4.69
CA ARG A 125 -9.36 5.92 -3.64
C ARG A 125 -7.85 5.98 -3.42
N ALA A 126 -7.17 4.84 -3.36
CA ALA A 126 -5.71 4.78 -3.22
C ALA A 126 -5.02 5.49 -4.40
N ASP A 127 -5.50 5.28 -5.62
CA ASP A 127 -5.00 5.96 -6.82
C ASP A 127 -5.17 7.47 -6.74
N HIS A 128 -6.34 7.94 -6.32
CA HIS A 128 -6.61 9.37 -6.10
C HIS A 128 -5.62 9.99 -5.10
N LEU A 129 -5.42 9.34 -3.96
CA LEU A 129 -4.48 9.81 -2.95
C LEU A 129 -3.04 9.86 -3.47
N ALA A 130 -2.64 8.86 -4.26
CA ALA A 130 -1.29 8.79 -4.84
C ALA A 130 -1.04 9.94 -5.81
N ILE A 131 -1.98 10.23 -6.69
CA ILE A 131 -1.87 11.34 -7.64
C ILE A 131 -1.78 12.68 -6.90
N ARG A 132 -2.63 12.89 -5.89
CA ARG A 132 -2.61 14.13 -5.11
C ARG A 132 -1.31 14.29 -4.33
N ALA A 133 -0.77 13.23 -3.75
CA ALA A 133 0.53 13.27 -3.09
C ALA A 133 1.66 13.63 -4.06
N ALA A 134 1.65 13.07 -5.25
CA ALA A 134 2.66 13.33 -6.27
C ALA A 134 2.65 14.79 -6.76
N THR A 135 1.48 15.42 -6.82
CA THR A 135 1.30 16.80 -7.28
C THR A 135 1.28 17.83 -6.16
N ASN A 136 1.43 17.40 -4.90
CA ASN A 136 1.29 18.24 -3.69
C ASN A 136 -0.10 18.86 -3.53
N ASP A 137 -1.11 18.22 -4.09
CA ASP A 137 -2.50 18.67 -3.95
C ASP A 137 -3.18 17.98 -2.78
N SER A 138 -4.16 18.64 -2.20
CA SER A 138 -4.99 18.04 -1.16
C SER A 138 -5.95 17.01 -1.77
N PRO A 139 -6.15 15.86 -1.12
CA PRO A 139 -7.17 14.91 -1.57
C PRO A 139 -8.57 15.50 -1.51
N THR A 140 -9.44 15.11 -2.43
CA THR A 140 -10.86 15.41 -2.33
C THR A 140 -11.42 14.68 -1.12
N SER A 141 -12.21 15.38 -0.30
CA SER A 141 -12.84 14.75 0.87
C SER A 141 -13.78 13.62 0.43
N LEU A 142 -13.92 12.61 1.28
CA LEU A 142 -14.77 11.45 0.98
C LEU A 142 -16.23 11.81 0.67
N SER A 143 -16.73 12.92 1.24
CA SER A 143 -18.08 13.41 0.99
C SER A 143 -18.30 13.83 -0.47
N PHE A 144 -17.26 14.26 -1.15
CA PHE A 144 -17.32 14.75 -2.53
C PHE A 144 -16.59 13.86 -3.53
N TRP A 145 -15.72 12.99 -3.06
CA TRP A 145 -14.99 12.08 -3.95
C TRP A 145 -15.89 10.96 -4.47
N LYS A 146 -15.70 10.62 -5.75
CA LYS A 146 -16.40 9.50 -6.39
C LYS A 146 -15.36 8.56 -7.03
N PRO A 147 -15.62 7.25 -7.04
CA PRO A 147 -14.78 6.30 -7.78
C PRO A 147 -14.58 6.73 -9.23
N GLY A 148 -13.35 6.57 -9.74
CA GLY A 148 -12.98 7.03 -11.08
C GLY A 148 -12.51 8.47 -11.15
N GLN A 149 -12.70 9.27 -10.10
CA GLN A 149 -12.17 10.62 -9.99
C GLN A 149 -10.68 10.57 -9.58
N ARG A 150 -9.85 11.14 -10.40
CA ARG A 150 -8.39 11.20 -10.18
C ARG A 150 -7.94 12.56 -9.69
#